data_2e31ab8038d2f4b453d7a8697499cb5f
#
_entry.id   2e31ab8038d2f4b453d7a8697499cb5f
#
_cell.length_a   1.000
_cell.length_b   1.000
_cell.length_c   1.000
_cell.angle_alpha   90.00
_cell.angle_beta   90.00
_cell.angle_gamma   90.00
#
_symmetry.space_group_name_H-M   'P 1'
#
loop_
_entity.id
_entity.type
_entity.pdbx_description
1 polymer ?
#
loop_
_entity_poly.entity_id
_entity_poly.type
_entity_poly.pdbx_seq_one_letter_code
_entity_poly.pdbx_strand_id
1 'polypeptide(L)'
;MKIKLLIAASAALSISFSAIAKAEPQAEVLHWWTSGGEAKSVAVLQNEFSSRGGSWTDMPVAGGGGDAAMTALRARVLSGNAPTAVQLKGPAIQEWYEEGVLADISSVAEAEGWKNVLPASIANHMKCEDTWCAAPVNVHRIDWIWANAAVLAENGISMPTSWDEFNASATKLQKAGITPLAHGGQAWQDATVFEAVALGIGGPEFFRKAFLELDKDTLQSDTMVAVFDQMRIMRGFVDSNFSGRDWNLATAMVMNGEAAFQIMGDWAKGEFLAAGKRPGIDFLCASTPGDGFLYNVDSFAMFEVDGTDKQAGQLLLAELIVGKNFQKVFNMNKGSIPARVDVVLNDFDLCAHISAQDMATSNSNGSLLPSYAHGMALRGAQSGAITDVVTAHFNSDMSSNDAVEMLVKAVANSM
;
A
#
# COMPACT_ATOMS: atom_id res chain seq x y z
N MET A 1 -63.71 -24.08 -70.44
CA MET A 1 -62.42 -24.54 -69.98
C MET A 1 -61.87 -23.41 -69.06
N LYS A 2 -61.97 -23.58 -67.77
CA LYS A 2 -61.55 -22.56 -66.72
C LYS A 2 -60.24 -23.02 -66.14
N ILE A 3 -59.21 -22.26 -66.44
CA ILE A 3 -57.86 -22.47 -65.86
C ILE A 3 -57.85 -21.81 -64.47
N LYS A 4 -57.61 -22.60 -63.37
CA LYS A 4 -57.40 -22.11 -62.03
C LYS A 4 -55.90 -21.81 -61.82
N LEU A 5 -55.55 -20.55 -61.55
CA LEU A 5 -54.23 -20.15 -61.19
C LEU A 5 -54.04 -20.40 -59.65
N LEU A 6 -53.11 -21.27 -59.30
CA LEU A 6 -52.68 -21.45 -57.87
C LEU A 6 -51.56 -20.44 -57.65
N ILE A 7 -51.80 -19.51 -56.69
CA ILE A 7 -50.76 -18.64 -56.17
C ILE A 7 -50.20 -19.35 -54.95
N ALA A 8 -48.92 -19.78 -55.02
CA ALA A 8 -48.14 -20.27 -53.89
C ALA A 8 -47.56 -19.07 -53.12
N ALA A 9 -48.03 -18.81 -51.88
CA ALA A 9 -47.46 -17.83 -51.01
C ALA A 9 -46.23 -18.43 -50.25
N SER A 10 -45.03 -18.04 -50.64
CA SER A 10 -43.80 -18.37 -49.91
C SER A 10 -43.66 -17.42 -48.74
N ALA A 11 -43.92 -17.91 -47.53
CA ALA A 11 -43.60 -17.18 -46.26
C ALA A 11 -42.08 -17.27 -46.05
N ALA A 12 -41.36 -16.20 -46.28
CA ALA A 12 -39.96 -16.06 -45.90
C ALA A 12 -39.89 -15.80 -44.38
N LEU A 13 -39.42 -16.79 -43.66
CA LEU A 13 -39.14 -16.68 -42.19
C LEU A 13 -37.84 -15.92 -42.04
N SER A 14 -37.91 -14.61 -41.72
CA SER A 14 -36.76 -13.77 -41.39
C SER A 14 -36.30 -14.11 -39.97
N ILE A 15 -35.27 -14.94 -39.86
CA ILE A 15 -34.58 -15.18 -38.59
C ILE A 15 -33.73 -13.93 -38.33
N SER A 16 -34.22 -13.04 -37.49
CA SER A 16 -33.44 -11.93 -36.96
C SER A 16 -32.42 -12.49 -35.98
N PHE A 17 -31.18 -12.64 -36.38
CA PHE A 17 -30.06 -12.81 -35.48
C PHE A 17 -29.90 -11.49 -34.72
N SER A 18 -30.42 -11.40 -33.49
CA SER A 18 -30.02 -10.36 -32.55
C SER A 18 -28.56 -10.62 -32.25
N ALA A 19 -27.66 -9.85 -32.84
CA ALA A 19 -26.30 -9.80 -32.40
C ALA A 19 -26.32 -9.36 -30.92
N ILE A 20 -25.97 -10.26 -30.01
CA ILE A 20 -25.71 -9.91 -28.60
C ILE A 20 -24.56 -8.92 -28.68
N ALA A 21 -24.84 -7.65 -28.40
CA ALA A 21 -23.79 -6.62 -28.30
C ALA A 21 -22.82 -7.12 -27.24
N LYS A 22 -21.56 -7.29 -27.63
CA LYS A 22 -20.50 -7.63 -26.69
C LYS A 22 -20.33 -6.43 -25.74
N ALA A 23 -20.36 -6.66 -24.43
CA ALA A 23 -20.10 -5.60 -23.46
C ALA A 23 -18.73 -4.97 -23.74
N GLU A 24 -18.68 -3.64 -23.71
CA GLU A 24 -17.42 -2.87 -23.81
C GLU A 24 -16.94 -2.58 -22.37
N PRO A 25 -15.86 -3.24 -21.90
CA PRO A 25 -15.41 -3.09 -20.52
C PRO A 25 -15.16 -1.63 -20.15
N GLN A 26 -15.77 -1.14 -19.08
CA GLN A 26 -15.58 0.22 -18.57
C GLN A 26 -15.16 0.17 -17.10
N ALA A 27 -14.13 0.93 -16.74
CA ALA A 27 -13.68 1.05 -15.36
C ALA A 27 -13.45 2.52 -15.00
N GLU A 28 -14.11 2.99 -13.94
CA GLU A 28 -13.76 4.20 -13.23
C GLU A 28 -13.01 3.76 -11.97
N VAL A 29 -11.74 4.20 -11.84
CA VAL A 29 -10.83 3.68 -10.83
C VAL A 29 -10.37 4.79 -9.90
N LEU A 30 -10.76 4.71 -8.63
CA LEU A 30 -10.35 5.63 -7.59
C LEU A 30 -9.09 5.11 -6.90
N HIS A 31 -8.06 5.96 -6.86
CA HIS A 31 -6.79 5.66 -6.21
C HIS A 31 -6.11 6.95 -5.73
N TRP A 32 -5.04 6.83 -4.92
CA TRP A 32 -4.24 7.96 -4.44
C TRP A 32 -2.79 7.96 -4.94
N TRP A 33 -2.48 7.20 -5.95
CA TRP A 33 -1.15 7.12 -6.56
C TRP A 33 -0.91 8.29 -7.52
N THR A 34 -0.31 9.38 -7.02
CA THR A 34 -0.16 10.64 -7.77
C THR A 34 1.30 11.10 -7.91
N SER A 35 2.26 10.48 -7.21
CA SER A 35 3.69 10.78 -7.38
C SER A 35 4.24 10.27 -8.71
N GLY A 36 5.48 10.63 -9.06
CA GLY A 36 6.08 10.26 -10.35
C GLY A 36 6.18 8.76 -10.57
N GLY A 37 6.67 8.01 -9.59
CA GLY A 37 6.78 6.54 -9.63
C GLY A 37 5.42 5.86 -9.60
N GLU A 38 4.50 6.38 -8.81
CA GLU A 38 3.14 5.86 -8.69
C GLU A 38 2.32 6.03 -9.97
N ALA A 39 2.30 7.23 -10.56
CA ALA A 39 1.61 7.51 -11.81
C ALA A 39 2.15 6.63 -12.95
N LYS A 40 3.47 6.42 -13.01
CA LYS A 40 4.08 5.51 -13.98
C LYS A 40 3.62 4.07 -13.78
N SER A 41 3.41 3.64 -12.54
CA SER A 41 2.91 2.31 -12.21
C SER A 41 1.45 2.13 -12.62
N VAL A 42 0.58 3.10 -12.32
CA VAL A 42 -0.84 3.09 -12.73
C VAL A 42 -0.97 3.04 -14.25
N ALA A 43 -0.12 3.76 -14.98
CA ALA A 43 -0.12 3.77 -16.43
C ALA A 43 0.06 2.37 -17.04
N VAL A 44 0.74 1.44 -16.35
CA VAL A 44 0.85 0.03 -16.79
C VAL A 44 -0.52 -0.61 -16.83
N LEU A 45 -1.34 -0.45 -15.78
CA LEU A 45 -2.68 -1.02 -15.71
C LEU A 45 -3.63 -0.37 -16.72
N GLN A 46 -3.59 0.95 -16.85
CA GLN A 46 -4.39 1.70 -17.83
C GLN A 46 -4.12 1.25 -19.26
N ASN A 47 -2.83 1.08 -19.59
CA ASN A 47 -2.41 0.65 -20.93
C ASN A 47 -2.83 -0.79 -21.21
N GLU A 48 -2.66 -1.72 -20.26
CA GLU A 48 -3.10 -3.11 -20.43
C GLU A 48 -4.62 -3.20 -20.56
N PHE A 49 -5.38 -2.48 -19.74
CA PHE A 49 -6.83 -2.44 -19.79
C PHE A 49 -7.33 -1.90 -21.15
N SER A 50 -6.76 -0.79 -21.61
CA SER A 50 -7.10 -0.19 -22.89
C SER A 50 -6.72 -1.09 -24.09
N SER A 51 -5.58 -1.79 -24.01
CA SER A 51 -5.13 -2.73 -25.05
C SER A 51 -6.08 -3.93 -25.23
N ARG A 52 -6.84 -4.25 -24.18
CA ARG A 52 -7.87 -5.30 -24.17
C ARG A 52 -9.26 -4.77 -24.56
N GLY A 53 -9.35 -3.52 -25.03
CA GLY A 53 -10.58 -2.88 -25.48
C GLY A 53 -11.39 -2.25 -24.32
N GLY A 54 -10.81 -2.08 -23.17
CA GLY A 54 -11.45 -1.41 -22.03
C GLY A 54 -11.35 0.11 -22.11
N SER A 55 -12.39 0.80 -21.62
CA SER A 55 -12.42 2.26 -21.43
C SER A 55 -12.12 2.59 -19.98
N TRP A 56 -11.02 3.32 -19.74
CA TRP A 56 -10.55 3.72 -18.41
C TRP A 56 -10.93 5.16 -18.10
N THR A 57 -11.55 5.38 -16.94
CA THR A 57 -11.75 6.70 -16.33
C THR A 57 -10.90 6.78 -15.08
N ASP A 58 -9.89 7.63 -15.11
CA ASP A 58 -8.97 7.83 -13.99
C ASP A 58 -9.58 8.76 -12.94
N MET A 59 -9.50 8.36 -11.66
CA MET A 59 -9.97 9.17 -10.54
C MET A 59 -8.90 9.25 -9.45
N PRO A 60 -7.76 9.93 -9.71
CA PRO A 60 -6.71 10.11 -8.73
C PRO A 60 -7.13 11.16 -7.69
N VAL A 61 -6.94 10.83 -6.41
CA VAL A 61 -7.16 11.76 -5.28
C VAL A 61 -5.84 11.95 -4.56
N ALA A 62 -5.24 13.12 -4.71
CA ALA A 62 -3.98 13.43 -4.07
C ALA A 62 -4.08 13.43 -2.54
N GLY A 63 -3.02 13.00 -1.89
CA GLY A 63 -2.90 12.86 -0.44
C GLY A 63 -2.39 11.49 -0.07
N GLY A 64 -1.16 11.39 0.41
CA GLY A 64 -0.55 10.13 0.85
C GLY A 64 -1.39 9.46 1.93
N GLY A 65 -1.31 8.13 2.00
CA GLY A 65 -2.09 7.33 2.95
C GLY A 65 -3.52 7.01 2.54
N GLY A 66 -4.19 7.84 1.71
CA GLY A 66 -5.52 7.55 1.16
C GLY A 66 -6.71 8.20 1.88
N ASP A 67 -6.53 8.99 2.93
CA ASP A 67 -7.63 9.57 3.73
C ASP A 67 -8.57 10.46 2.90
N ALA A 68 -8.01 11.30 2.02
CA ALA A 68 -8.79 12.14 1.12
C ALA A 68 -9.58 11.28 0.10
N ALA A 69 -8.99 10.20 -0.39
CA ALA A 69 -9.65 9.26 -1.30
C ALA A 69 -10.81 8.54 -0.60
N MET A 70 -10.65 8.14 0.66
CA MET A 70 -11.72 7.51 1.45
C MET A 70 -12.87 8.48 1.73
N THR A 71 -12.57 9.77 1.95
CA THR A 71 -13.61 10.82 2.08
C THR A 71 -14.39 10.98 0.78
N ALA A 72 -13.71 11.03 -0.37
CA ALA A 72 -14.34 11.10 -1.69
C ALA A 72 -15.19 9.84 -1.97
N LEU A 73 -14.68 8.66 -1.64
CA LEU A 73 -15.39 7.40 -1.79
C LEU A 73 -16.72 7.39 -1.02
N ARG A 74 -16.68 7.75 0.28
CA ARG A 74 -17.88 7.78 1.11
C ARG A 74 -18.97 8.70 0.51
N ALA A 75 -18.57 9.88 0.04
CA ALA A 75 -19.51 10.80 -0.61
C ALA A 75 -20.12 10.21 -1.89
N ARG A 76 -19.33 9.49 -2.69
CA ARG A 76 -19.77 8.82 -3.92
C ARG A 76 -20.74 7.66 -3.61
N VAL A 77 -20.40 6.80 -2.66
CA VAL A 77 -21.26 5.66 -2.25
C VAL A 77 -22.59 6.17 -1.70
N LEU A 78 -22.58 7.17 -0.79
CA LEU A 78 -23.80 7.76 -0.24
C LEU A 78 -24.71 8.38 -1.30
N SER A 79 -24.14 8.87 -2.41
CA SER A 79 -24.91 9.42 -3.55
C SER A 79 -25.38 8.38 -4.57
N GLY A 80 -25.11 7.08 -4.33
CA GLY A 80 -25.44 5.98 -5.25
C GLY A 80 -24.59 5.97 -6.53
N ASN A 81 -23.41 6.58 -6.50
CA ASN A 81 -22.49 6.70 -7.65
C ASN A 81 -21.09 6.19 -7.29
N ALA A 82 -21.00 4.93 -6.82
CA ALA A 82 -19.73 4.30 -6.50
C ALA A 82 -18.84 4.15 -7.75
N PRO A 83 -17.49 4.31 -7.64
CA PRO A 83 -16.56 3.96 -8.69
C PRO A 83 -16.61 2.46 -8.99
N THR A 84 -16.18 2.05 -10.19
CA THR A 84 -16.12 0.63 -10.58
C THR A 84 -15.14 -0.16 -9.73
N ALA A 85 -13.99 0.46 -9.42
CA ALA A 85 -12.95 -0.12 -8.58
C ALA A 85 -12.29 0.96 -7.72
N VAL A 86 -11.88 0.57 -6.52
CA VAL A 86 -11.27 1.49 -5.53
C VAL A 86 -10.05 0.83 -4.92
N GLN A 87 -8.97 1.58 -4.82
CA GLN A 87 -7.81 1.16 -4.03
C GLN A 87 -8.23 1.03 -2.56
N LEU A 88 -8.13 -0.16 -1.99
CA LEU A 88 -8.43 -0.47 -0.59
C LEU A 88 -7.37 -1.41 -0.02
N LYS A 89 -7.29 -1.49 1.31
CA LYS A 89 -6.31 -2.29 2.03
C LYS A 89 -6.92 -2.95 3.25
N GLY A 90 -6.51 -4.19 3.53
CA GLY A 90 -6.78 -4.90 4.77
C GLY A 90 -8.23 -4.82 5.27
N PRO A 91 -8.45 -4.52 6.57
CA PRO A 91 -9.77 -4.45 7.18
C PRO A 91 -10.75 -3.47 6.54
N ALA A 92 -10.29 -2.42 5.85
CA ALA A 92 -11.20 -1.51 5.14
C ALA A 92 -12.02 -2.23 4.05
N ILE A 93 -11.49 -3.32 3.47
CA ILE A 93 -12.25 -4.15 2.52
C ILE A 93 -13.44 -4.80 3.24
N GLN A 94 -13.23 -5.31 4.45
CA GLN A 94 -14.30 -5.91 5.25
C GLN A 94 -15.33 -4.87 5.69
N GLU A 95 -14.90 -3.66 6.07
CA GLU A 95 -15.80 -2.57 6.45
C GLU A 95 -16.74 -2.20 5.29
N TRP A 96 -16.25 -2.10 4.05
CA TRP A 96 -17.08 -1.84 2.88
C TRP A 96 -17.95 -3.05 2.49
N TYR A 97 -17.48 -4.28 2.74
CA TYR A 97 -18.32 -5.48 2.54
C TYR A 97 -19.49 -5.53 3.51
N GLU A 98 -19.27 -5.20 4.78
CA GLU A 98 -20.32 -5.11 5.81
C GLU A 98 -21.41 -4.07 5.43
N GLU A 99 -21.05 -3.03 4.67
CA GLU A 99 -22.01 -2.06 4.10
C GLU A 99 -22.78 -2.60 2.87
N GLY A 100 -22.43 -3.80 2.38
CA GLY A 100 -23.14 -4.46 1.28
C GLY A 100 -22.92 -3.82 -0.10
N VAL A 101 -21.78 -3.16 -0.31
CA VAL A 101 -21.49 -2.39 -1.53
C VAL A 101 -20.35 -2.98 -2.38
N LEU A 102 -19.78 -4.13 -2.00
CA LEU A 102 -18.72 -4.78 -2.78
C LEU A 102 -19.26 -5.91 -3.67
N ALA A 103 -18.73 -5.97 -4.88
CA ALA A 103 -19.05 -6.97 -5.90
C ALA A 103 -18.22 -8.25 -5.72
N ASP A 104 -18.79 -9.39 -6.11
CA ASP A 104 -18.12 -10.69 -6.14
C ASP A 104 -17.35 -10.89 -7.44
N ILE A 105 -16.03 -11.12 -7.35
CA ILE A 105 -15.13 -11.43 -8.45
C ILE A 105 -14.58 -12.86 -8.39
N SER A 106 -15.21 -13.74 -7.64
CA SER A 106 -14.77 -15.14 -7.46
C SER A 106 -14.65 -15.90 -8.76
N SER A 107 -15.50 -15.59 -9.77
CA SER A 107 -15.45 -16.23 -11.07
C SER A 107 -14.09 -16.05 -11.78
N VAL A 108 -13.48 -14.87 -11.66
CA VAL A 108 -12.14 -14.58 -12.19
C VAL A 108 -11.08 -15.27 -11.32
N ALA A 109 -11.20 -15.14 -10.00
CA ALA A 109 -10.23 -15.73 -9.08
C ALA A 109 -10.14 -17.25 -9.22
N GLU A 110 -11.27 -17.93 -9.48
CA GLU A 110 -11.32 -19.37 -9.75
C GLU A 110 -10.73 -19.72 -11.13
N ALA A 111 -11.13 -19.00 -12.17
CA ALA A 111 -10.65 -19.23 -13.54
C ALA A 111 -9.12 -19.05 -13.65
N GLU A 112 -8.57 -18.03 -12.99
CA GLU A 112 -7.13 -17.72 -12.96
C GLU A 112 -6.37 -18.46 -11.85
N GLY A 113 -7.03 -19.26 -11.02
CA GLY A 113 -6.45 -20.10 -10.00
C GLY A 113 -5.70 -19.34 -8.90
N TRP A 114 -6.23 -18.19 -8.46
CA TRP A 114 -5.60 -17.30 -7.49
C TRP A 114 -5.14 -17.98 -6.20
N LYS A 115 -5.93 -18.93 -5.70
CA LYS A 115 -5.60 -19.71 -4.49
C LYS A 115 -4.27 -20.50 -4.58
N ASN A 116 -3.77 -20.73 -5.81
CA ASN A 116 -2.54 -21.49 -6.03
C ASN A 116 -1.32 -20.57 -6.17
N VAL A 117 -1.52 -19.28 -6.39
CA VAL A 117 -0.46 -18.32 -6.70
C VAL A 117 -0.36 -17.16 -5.72
N LEU A 118 -1.37 -16.98 -4.87
CA LEU A 118 -1.36 -15.98 -3.79
C LEU A 118 -1.12 -16.68 -2.43
N PRO A 119 -0.17 -16.19 -1.62
CA PRO A 119 0.01 -16.67 -0.25
C PRO A 119 -1.27 -16.48 0.57
N ALA A 120 -1.54 -17.39 1.52
CA ALA A 120 -2.72 -17.30 2.38
C ALA A 120 -2.77 -16.00 3.18
N SER A 121 -1.61 -15.49 3.62
CA SER A 121 -1.47 -14.21 4.31
C SER A 121 -1.96 -13.01 3.48
N ILE A 122 -1.92 -13.10 2.14
CA ILE A 122 -2.43 -12.08 1.23
C ILE A 122 -3.88 -12.39 0.84
N ALA A 123 -4.14 -13.63 0.41
CA ALA A 123 -5.45 -14.05 -0.07
C ALA A 123 -6.58 -13.82 0.94
N ASN A 124 -6.30 -14.00 2.23
CA ASN A 124 -7.30 -13.80 3.29
C ASN A 124 -7.77 -12.35 3.41
N HIS A 125 -6.95 -11.36 3.09
CA HIS A 125 -7.35 -9.95 3.07
C HIS A 125 -8.20 -9.58 1.85
N MET A 126 -8.14 -10.39 0.78
CA MET A 126 -8.86 -10.14 -0.48
C MET A 126 -10.24 -10.77 -0.50
N LYS A 127 -10.57 -11.56 0.50
CA LYS A 127 -11.84 -12.25 0.62
C LYS A 127 -12.80 -11.54 1.56
N CYS A 128 -14.07 -11.61 1.18
CA CYS A 128 -15.21 -11.22 1.97
C CYS A 128 -15.99 -12.50 2.26
N GLU A 129 -15.87 -13.06 3.46
CA GLU A 129 -16.32 -14.42 3.78
C GLU A 129 -15.71 -15.46 2.81
N ASP A 130 -16.55 -16.14 2.02
CA ASP A 130 -16.13 -17.17 1.07
C ASP A 130 -15.89 -16.64 -0.36
N THR A 131 -16.18 -15.35 -0.62
CA THR A 131 -16.05 -14.72 -1.94
C THR A 131 -14.80 -13.86 -2.07
N TRP A 132 -14.34 -13.63 -3.30
CA TRP A 132 -13.29 -12.66 -3.59
C TRP A 132 -13.92 -11.31 -3.93
N CYS A 133 -13.56 -10.27 -3.20
CA CYS A 133 -14.08 -8.92 -3.41
C CYS A 133 -12.99 -7.89 -3.75
N ALA A 134 -11.71 -8.30 -3.70
CA ALA A 134 -10.59 -7.45 -4.07
C ALA A 134 -9.50 -8.25 -4.79
N ALA A 135 -8.73 -7.56 -5.64
CA ALA A 135 -7.60 -8.10 -6.38
C ALA A 135 -6.28 -7.46 -5.88
N PRO A 136 -5.30 -8.24 -5.38
CA PRO A 136 -4.06 -7.69 -4.82
C PRO A 136 -3.09 -7.27 -5.92
N VAL A 137 -2.51 -6.08 -5.77
CA VAL A 137 -1.60 -5.47 -6.75
C VAL A 137 -0.14 -5.80 -6.43
N ASN A 138 0.22 -5.78 -5.15
CA ASN A 138 1.61 -5.86 -4.69
C ASN A 138 1.71 -6.36 -3.25
N VAL A 139 2.94 -6.50 -2.78
CA VAL A 139 3.29 -6.47 -1.36
C VAL A 139 4.35 -5.40 -1.16
N HIS A 140 4.04 -4.44 -0.30
CA HIS A 140 4.98 -3.45 0.18
C HIS A 140 5.66 -3.92 1.45
N ARG A 141 6.95 -3.64 1.58
CA ARG A 141 7.64 -3.60 2.86
C ARG A 141 7.64 -2.17 3.36
N ILE A 142 7.28 -1.96 4.63
CA ILE A 142 7.12 -0.65 5.24
C ILE A 142 8.41 -0.19 5.94
N ASP A 143 9.06 -1.11 6.64
CA ASP A 143 10.20 -0.90 7.52
C ASP A 143 11.54 -0.82 6.77
N TRP A 144 11.67 0.17 5.83
CA TRP A 144 12.92 0.44 5.13
C TRP A 144 13.62 1.70 5.60
N ILE A 145 14.97 1.65 5.62
CA ILE A 145 15.84 2.84 5.60
C ILE A 145 16.39 3.02 4.19
N TRP A 146 16.11 4.16 3.61
CA TRP A 146 16.69 4.66 2.37
C TRP A 146 17.79 5.64 2.70
N ALA A 147 18.94 5.55 2.04
CA ALA A 147 20.05 6.44 2.30
C ALA A 147 20.73 6.94 1.01
N ASN A 148 21.23 8.16 1.04
CA ASN A 148 22.09 8.68 -0.02
C ASN A 148 23.50 8.06 0.09
N ALA A 149 23.92 7.30 -0.93
CA ALA A 149 25.18 6.55 -0.89
C ALA A 149 26.40 7.47 -0.79
N ALA A 150 26.40 8.60 -1.52
CA ALA A 150 27.51 9.55 -1.51
C ALA A 150 27.64 10.26 -0.15
N VAL A 151 26.51 10.74 0.41
CA VAL A 151 26.50 11.39 1.74
C VAL A 151 27.05 10.46 2.81
N LEU A 152 26.66 9.18 2.82
CA LEU A 152 27.20 8.23 3.79
C LEU A 152 28.70 7.98 3.59
N ALA A 153 29.14 7.75 2.36
CA ALA A 153 30.53 7.49 2.04
C ALA A 153 31.45 8.69 2.41
N GLU A 154 31.06 9.90 2.07
CA GLU A 154 31.80 11.14 2.37
C GLU A 154 31.95 11.38 3.87
N ASN A 155 30.98 10.92 4.66
CA ASN A 155 31.00 11.04 6.11
C ASN A 155 31.50 9.79 6.83
N GLY A 156 31.94 8.74 6.10
CA GLY A 156 32.45 7.49 6.68
C GLY A 156 31.40 6.83 7.58
N ILE A 157 30.15 6.71 7.08
CA ILE A 157 29.00 6.10 7.75
C ILE A 157 28.58 4.86 6.96
N SER A 158 28.36 3.76 7.66
CA SER A 158 27.73 2.56 7.11
C SER A 158 26.23 2.56 7.38
N MET A 159 25.46 1.74 6.66
CA MET A 159 24.04 1.55 6.99
C MET A 159 23.90 1.05 8.43
N PRO A 160 23.08 1.71 9.27
CA PRO A 160 22.91 1.34 10.67
C PRO A 160 22.12 0.02 10.80
N THR A 161 22.51 -0.82 11.75
CA THR A 161 21.87 -2.11 12.08
C THR A 161 21.18 -2.09 13.44
N SER A 162 21.36 -1.01 14.21
CA SER A 162 20.67 -0.75 15.47
C SER A 162 20.23 0.70 15.57
N TRP A 163 19.25 0.99 16.44
CA TRP A 163 18.83 2.39 16.70
C TRP A 163 19.95 3.22 17.31
N ASP A 164 20.84 2.64 18.12
CA ASP A 164 22.01 3.32 18.66
C ASP A 164 22.98 3.73 17.54
N GLU A 165 23.25 2.85 16.58
CA GLU A 165 24.07 3.18 15.40
C GLU A 165 23.41 4.24 14.52
N PHE A 166 22.07 4.16 14.34
CA PHE A 166 21.32 5.19 13.65
C PHE A 166 21.48 6.54 14.32
N ASN A 167 21.24 6.61 15.63
CA ASN A 167 21.33 7.83 16.42
C ASN A 167 22.74 8.42 16.43
N ALA A 168 23.78 7.58 16.52
CA ALA A 168 25.17 7.99 16.43
C ALA A 168 25.50 8.57 15.05
N SER A 169 25.06 7.91 13.96
CA SER A 169 25.23 8.34 12.59
C SER A 169 24.51 9.67 12.33
N ALA A 170 23.26 9.77 12.76
CA ALA A 170 22.45 10.97 12.63
C ALA A 170 23.08 12.17 13.39
N THR A 171 23.57 11.95 14.60
CA THR A 171 24.28 12.98 15.38
C THR A 171 25.57 13.45 14.68
N LYS A 172 26.30 12.54 14.04
CA LYS A 172 27.50 12.87 13.25
C LYS A 172 27.16 13.73 12.04
N LEU A 173 26.12 13.37 11.30
CA LEU A 173 25.62 14.12 10.15
C LEU A 173 25.13 15.53 10.54
N GLN A 174 24.38 15.62 11.63
CA GLN A 174 23.89 16.91 12.14
C GLN A 174 25.04 17.85 12.50
N LYS A 175 26.11 17.34 13.14
CA LYS A 175 27.34 18.11 13.40
C LYS A 175 28.07 18.55 12.13
N ALA A 176 27.93 17.81 11.04
CA ALA A 176 28.46 18.17 9.73
C ALA A 176 27.55 19.14 8.94
N GLY A 177 26.42 19.56 9.51
CA GLY A 177 25.46 20.46 8.87
C GLY A 177 24.56 19.80 7.83
N ILE A 178 24.47 18.46 7.84
CA ILE A 178 23.64 17.67 6.94
C ILE A 178 22.36 17.26 7.69
N THR A 179 21.18 17.42 7.08
CA THR A 179 19.92 16.91 7.63
C THR A 179 20.00 15.38 7.75
N PRO A 180 19.94 14.81 8.98
CA PRO A 180 20.09 13.36 9.09
C PRO A 180 18.91 12.59 8.53
N LEU A 181 17.67 13.01 8.86
CA LEU A 181 16.43 12.30 8.53
C LEU A 181 15.50 13.20 7.71
N ALA A 182 15.29 12.86 6.44
CA ALA A 182 14.22 13.43 5.64
C ALA A 182 12.89 12.83 6.10
N HIS A 183 11.94 13.68 6.47
CA HIS A 183 10.63 13.27 6.92
C HIS A 183 9.55 14.18 6.36
N GLY A 184 8.36 13.66 6.12
CA GLY A 184 7.19 14.45 5.79
C GLY A 184 6.35 14.72 7.03
N GLY A 185 5.52 15.77 6.97
CA GLY A 185 4.76 16.21 8.15
C GLY A 185 3.30 15.79 8.13
N GLN A 186 3.01 14.61 7.60
CA GLN A 186 1.66 14.04 7.58
C GLN A 186 1.58 12.92 8.62
N ALA A 187 0.46 12.81 9.32
CA ALA A 187 0.26 11.88 10.44
C ALA A 187 0.62 10.41 10.10
N TRP A 188 0.25 9.94 8.91
CA TRP A 188 0.59 8.59 8.47
C TRP A 188 2.10 8.35 8.34
N GLN A 189 2.90 9.40 8.04
CA GLN A 189 4.36 9.28 7.98
C GLN A 189 4.96 9.15 9.38
N ASP A 190 4.42 9.89 10.36
CA ASP A 190 4.80 9.73 11.76
C ASP A 190 4.51 8.30 12.24
N ALA A 191 3.33 7.76 11.90
CA ALA A 191 2.94 6.39 12.22
C ALA A 191 3.83 5.34 11.55
N THR A 192 4.26 5.57 10.29
CA THR A 192 5.20 4.69 9.58
C THR A 192 6.54 4.56 10.31
N VAL A 193 7.08 5.68 10.76
CA VAL A 193 8.33 5.69 11.55
C VAL A 193 8.12 5.02 12.90
N PHE A 194 6.99 5.32 13.56
CA PHE A 194 6.67 4.76 14.86
C PHE A 194 6.54 3.23 14.84
N GLU A 195 5.85 2.65 13.86
CA GLU A 195 5.73 1.19 13.80
C GLU A 195 7.06 0.49 13.52
N ALA A 196 7.94 1.11 12.71
CA ALA A 196 9.29 0.60 12.48
C ALA A 196 10.14 0.66 13.77
N VAL A 197 10.04 1.75 14.53
CA VAL A 197 10.69 1.88 15.84
C VAL A 197 10.14 0.86 16.84
N ALA A 198 8.82 0.69 16.89
CA ALA A 198 8.17 -0.26 17.78
C ALA A 198 8.59 -1.72 17.50
N LEU A 199 8.66 -2.10 16.22
CA LEU A 199 9.19 -3.41 15.83
C LEU A 199 10.66 -3.56 16.24
N GLY A 200 11.47 -2.53 16.02
CA GLY A 200 12.91 -2.59 16.28
C GLY A 200 13.28 -2.61 17.76
N ILE A 201 12.49 -1.98 18.64
CA ILE A 201 12.72 -1.97 20.10
C ILE A 201 12.05 -3.16 20.77
N GLY A 202 10.80 -3.45 20.42
CA GLY A 202 10.00 -4.46 21.10
C GLY A 202 10.08 -5.86 20.49
N GLY A 203 10.47 -5.94 19.23
CA GLY A 203 10.45 -7.18 18.45
C GLY A 203 9.06 -7.63 17.99
N PRO A 204 9.00 -8.74 17.22
CA PRO A 204 7.76 -9.20 16.58
C PRO A 204 6.62 -9.54 17.54
N GLU A 205 6.93 -10.13 18.70
CA GLU A 205 5.92 -10.52 19.68
C GLU A 205 5.30 -9.29 20.38
N PHE A 206 6.13 -8.31 20.73
CA PHE A 206 5.65 -7.03 21.24
C PHE A 206 4.76 -6.33 20.23
N PHE A 207 5.20 -6.26 18.97
CA PHE A 207 4.43 -5.64 17.90
C PHE A 207 3.06 -6.29 17.74
N ARG A 208 3.01 -7.63 17.73
CA ARG A 208 1.77 -8.40 17.64
C ARG A 208 0.80 -8.05 18.76
N LYS A 209 1.27 -8.12 20.01
CA LYS A 209 0.44 -7.80 21.17
C LYS A 209 -0.05 -6.37 21.17
N ALA A 210 0.84 -5.41 20.87
CA ALA A 210 0.50 -3.99 20.89
C ALA A 210 -0.47 -3.59 19.78
N PHE A 211 -0.24 -4.06 18.53
CA PHE A 211 -0.91 -3.49 17.34
C PHE A 211 -1.79 -4.47 16.56
N LEU A 212 -1.85 -5.74 16.94
CA LEU A 212 -2.80 -6.69 16.38
C LEU A 212 -3.83 -7.12 17.42
N GLU A 213 -3.37 -7.31 18.67
CA GLU A 213 -4.20 -7.77 19.78
C GLU A 213 -4.70 -6.62 20.66
N LEU A 214 -4.09 -5.43 20.53
CA LEU A 214 -4.36 -4.23 21.33
C LEU A 214 -4.27 -4.51 22.84
N ASP A 215 -3.29 -5.37 23.22
CA ASP A 215 -3.09 -5.78 24.60
C ASP A 215 -2.70 -4.60 25.48
N LYS A 216 -3.54 -4.33 26.48
CA LYS A 216 -3.41 -3.17 27.35
C LYS A 216 -2.08 -3.16 28.12
N ASP A 217 -1.62 -4.32 28.62
CA ASP A 217 -0.41 -4.40 29.42
C ASP A 217 0.83 -4.11 28.55
N THR A 218 0.81 -4.58 27.31
CA THR A 218 1.84 -4.26 26.32
C THR A 218 1.82 -2.79 25.93
N LEU A 219 0.65 -2.20 25.70
CA LEU A 219 0.50 -0.78 25.35
C LEU A 219 0.95 0.17 26.48
N GLN A 220 0.86 -0.23 27.76
CA GLN A 220 1.29 0.58 28.91
C GLN A 220 2.68 0.20 29.44
N SER A 221 3.45 -0.61 28.73
CA SER A 221 4.75 -1.12 29.18
C SER A 221 5.88 -0.09 29.07
N ASP A 222 6.96 -0.32 29.82
CA ASP A 222 8.20 0.46 29.69
C ASP A 222 8.80 0.36 28.27
N THR A 223 8.56 -0.74 27.55
CA THR A 223 8.96 -0.89 26.14
C THR A 223 8.25 0.14 25.27
N MET A 224 6.96 0.37 25.46
CA MET A 224 6.22 1.41 24.72
C MET A 224 6.73 2.82 25.06
N VAL A 225 7.11 3.07 26.33
CA VAL A 225 7.77 4.34 26.71
C VAL A 225 9.07 4.50 25.92
N ALA A 226 9.90 3.46 25.85
CA ALA A 226 11.16 3.49 25.09
C ALA A 226 10.93 3.73 23.56
N VAL A 227 9.83 3.22 23.00
CA VAL A 227 9.44 3.52 21.62
C VAL A 227 9.18 5.01 21.42
N PHE A 228 8.38 5.63 22.31
CA PHE A 228 8.12 7.07 22.25
C PHE A 228 9.39 7.91 22.52
N ASP A 229 10.27 7.46 23.41
CA ASP A 229 11.57 8.13 23.66
C ASP A 229 12.42 8.13 22.39
N GLN A 230 12.50 7.02 21.66
CA GLN A 230 13.20 6.94 20.39
C GLN A 230 12.57 7.86 19.32
N MET A 231 11.23 7.94 19.27
CA MET A 231 10.55 8.89 18.39
C MET A 231 10.92 10.34 18.70
N ARG A 232 11.08 10.69 19.97
CA ARG A 232 11.54 12.02 20.41
C ARG A 232 12.96 12.30 19.95
N ILE A 233 13.85 11.32 20.04
CA ILE A 233 15.23 11.43 19.54
C ILE A 233 15.20 11.66 18.00
N MET A 234 14.42 10.87 17.27
CA MET A 234 14.32 10.98 15.82
C MET A 234 13.74 12.32 15.37
N ARG A 235 12.79 12.88 16.12
CA ARG A 235 12.26 14.22 15.86
C ARG A 235 13.36 15.28 15.85
N GLY A 236 14.40 15.13 16.69
CA GLY A 236 15.56 16.00 16.74
C GLY A 236 16.47 15.94 15.49
N PHE A 237 16.30 14.95 14.63
CA PHE A 237 17.06 14.76 13.40
C PHE A 237 16.33 15.27 12.15
N VAL A 238 15.06 15.64 12.27
CA VAL A 238 14.24 16.17 11.17
C VAL A 238 14.40 17.69 11.09
N ASP A 239 14.44 18.24 9.88
CA ASP A 239 14.50 19.68 9.66
C ASP A 239 13.22 20.41 10.13
N SER A 240 13.33 21.73 10.33
CA SER A 240 12.22 22.55 10.86
C SER A 240 11.06 22.76 9.87
N ASN A 241 11.27 22.52 8.58
CA ASN A 241 10.30 22.81 7.50
C ASN A 241 9.53 21.55 7.05
N PHE A 242 9.50 20.49 7.85
CA PHE A 242 8.91 19.22 7.47
C PHE A 242 7.38 19.22 7.48
N SER A 243 6.75 20.10 8.23
CA SER A 243 5.30 20.13 8.41
C SER A 243 4.55 20.22 7.06
N GLY A 244 3.62 19.31 6.84
CA GLY A 244 2.83 19.21 5.60
C GLY A 244 3.60 18.76 4.36
N ARG A 245 4.90 18.42 4.49
CA ARG A 245 5.70 17.91 3.38
C ARG A 245 5.17 16.54 2.95
N ASP A 246 4.98 16.37 1.64
CA ASP A 246 4.66 15.05 1.08
C ASP A 246 5.88 14.12 1.13
N TRP A 247 5.62 12.82 1.26
CA TRP A 247 6.63 11.79 1.41
C TRP A 247 7.65 11.74 0.25
N ASN A 248 7.19 11.97 -0.99
CA ASN A 248 8.05 11.99 -2.18
C ASN A 248 8.99 13.19 -2.22
N LEU A 249 8.60 14.32 -1.60
CA LEU A 249 9.49 15.47 -1.43
C LEU A 249 10.59 15.16 -0.40
N ALA A 250 10.27 14.42 0.66
CA ALA A 250 11.28 13.91 1.58
C ALA A 250 12.24 12.92 0.88
N THR A 251 11.70 12.03 0.02
CA THR A 251 12.51 11.15 -0.81
C THR A 251 13.46 11.96 -1.73
N ALA A 252 12.96 13.05 -2.33
CA ALA A 252 13.77 13.92 -3.17
C ALA A 252 14.95 14.55 -2.40
N MET A 253 14.78 14.91 -1.12
CA MET A 253 15.89 15.41 -0.28
C MET A 253 17.00 14.37 -0.17
N VAL A 254 16.68 13.09 0.00
CA VAL A 254 17.68 12.02 0.02
C VAL A 254 18.32 11.84 -1.35
N MET A 255 17.53 11.86 -2.43
CA MET A 255 18.06 11.75 -3.80
C MET A 255 19.08 12.84 -4.14
N ASN A 256 18.84 14.06 -3.66
CA ASN A 256 19.66 15.24 -3.95
C ASN A 256 20.83 15.39 -2.97
N GLY A 257 20.94 14.56 -1.92
CA GLY A 257 21.95 14.70 -0.87
C GLY A 257 21.70 15.83 0.13
N GLU A 258 20.49 16.38 0.15
CA GLU A 258 20.04 17.39 1.12
C GLU A 258 19.77 16.75 2.50
N ALA A 259 19.46 15.46 2.50
CA ALA A 259 19.33 14.63 3.69
C ALA A 259 20.00 13.27 3.48
N ALA A 260 20.41 12.64 4.59
CA ALA A 260 21.13 11.37 4.54
C ALA A 260 20.20 10.16 4.47
N PHE A 261 19.17 10.13 5.31
CA PHE A 261 18.25 8.99 5.49
C PHE A 261 16.80 9.38 5.29
N GLN A 262 15.99 8.40 4.94
CA GLN A 262 14.51 8.42 5.06
C GLN A 262 14.05 7.06 5.55
N ILE A 263 13.10 7.01 6.50
CA ILE A 263 12.36 5.80 6.87
C ILE A 263 11.00 5.87 6.18
N MET A 264 10.77 4.96 5.25
CA MET A 264 9.57 4.95 4.40
C MET A 264 9.45 3.62 3.69
N GLY A 265 8.23 3.19 3.39
CA GLY A 265 7.99 1.98 2.62
C GLY A 265 8.63 2.00 1.23
N ASP A 266 8.65 0.86 0.59
CA ASP A 266 9.38 0.63 -0.67
C ASP A 266 8.84 1.41 -1.89
N TRP A 267 7.68 2.07 -1.78
CA TRP A 267 7.24 3.04 -2.79
C TRP A 267 8.23 4.21 -2.95
N ALA A 268 9.02 4.53 -1.92
CA ALA A 268 10.11 5.51 -2.05
C ALA A 268 11.14 5.05 -3.09
N LYS A 269 11.42 3.75 -3.20
CA LYS A 269 12.27 3.20 -4.26
C LYS A 269 11.74 3.51 -5.65
N GLY A 270 10.42 3.49 -5.84
CA GLY A 270 9.79 3.86 -7.10
C GLY A 270 10.17 5.26 -7.57
N GLU A 271 10.27 6.23 -6.65
CA GLU A 271 10.72 7.60 -6.96
C GLU A 271 12.21 7.64 -7.35
N PHE A 272 13.08 6.92 -6.60
CA PHE A 272 14.50 6.80 -6.97
C PHE A 272 14.67 6.22 -8.37
N LEU A 273 13.95 5.14 -8.69
CA LEU A 273 14.02 4.48 -10.01
C LEU A 273 13.45 5.37 -11.12
N ALA A 274 12.34 6.08 -10.87
CA ALA A 274 11.75 7.01 -11.82
C ALA A 274 12.70 8.17 -12.15
N ALA A 275 13.54 8.59 -11.18
CA ALA A 275 14.60 9.57 -11.34
C ALA A 275 15.91 8.98 -11.94
N GLY A 276 15.93 7.71 -12.36
CA GLY A 276 17.09 7.04 -12.95
C GLY A 276 18.19 6.69 -11.95
N LYS A 277 17.91 6.70 -10.64
CA LYS A 277 18.86 6.33 -9.59
C LYS A 277 18.95 4.81 -9.45
N ARG A 278 20.13 4.32 -9.11
CA ARG A 278 20.45 2.88 -9.05
C ARG A 278 20.68 2.42 -7.62
N PRO A 279 19.96 1.37 -7.15
CA PRO A 279 20.17 0.81 -5.81
C PRO A 279 21.58 0.23 -5.67
N GLY A 280 22.19 0.45 -4.50
CA GLY A 280 23.55 0.05 -4.18
C GLY A 280 24.65 0.96 -4.75
N ILE A 281 24.28 1.97 -5.57
CA ILE A 281 25.21 2.90 -6.21
C ILE A 281 24.88 4.36 -5.86
N ASP A 282 23.69 4.80 -6.23
CA ASP A 282 23.22 6.17 -6.01
C ASP A 282 22.48 6.29 -4.67
N PHE A 283 21.81 5.22 -4.26
CA PHE A 283 21.14 5.09 -2.96
C PHE A 283 21.31 3.69 -2.37
N LEU A 284 21.20 3.58 -1.05
CA LEU A 284 21.25 2.33 -0.31
C LEU A 284 19.90 2.01 0.30
N CYS A 285 19.62 0.73 0.47
CA CYS A 285 18.43 0.21 1.14
C CYS A 285 18.81 -0.81 2.21
N ALA A 286 18.21 -0.71 3.37
CA ALA A 286 18.27 -1.72 4.43
C ALA A 286 16.94 -1.76 5.18
N SER A 287 16.64 -2.89 5.84
CA SER A 287 15.57 -2.91 6.84
C SER A 287 15.89 -1.94 7.98
N THR A 288 14.86 -1.38 8.62
CA THR A 288 15.04 -0.72 9.91
C THR A 288 15.59 -1.71 10.93
N PRO A 289 16.28 -1.23 11.97
CA PRO A 289 16.75 -2.12 13.03
C PRO A 289 15.65 -2.96 13.63
N GLY A 290 15.90 -4.24 13.84
CA GLY A 290 14.98 -5.23 14.40
C GLY A 290 14.75 -6.42 13.48
N ASP A 291 14.14 -7.47 14.04
CA ASP A 291 13.80 -8.69 13.33
C ASP A 291 12.32 -8.66 12.94
N GLY A 292 12.03 -8.81 11.65
CA GLY A 292 10.66 -8.87 11.15
C GLY A 292 10.47 -8.16 9.81
N PHE A 293 9.24 -8.19 9.35
CA PHE A 293 8.83 -7.59 8.09
C PHE A 293 7.43 -7.00 8.25
N LEU A 294 7.32 -5.68 8.23
CA LEU A 294 6.04 -4.99 8.20
C LEU A 294 5.53 -4.90 6.76
N TYR A 295 4.35 -5.42 6.52
CA TYR A 295 3.81 -5.43 5.17
C TYR A 295 2.50 -4.65 5.02
N ASN A 296 2.31 -4.15 3.80
CA ASN A 296 1.07 -3.62 3.27
C ASN A 296 0.78 -4.26 1.91
N VAL A 297 -0.47 -4.52 1.63
CA VAL A 297 -0.95 -4.99 0.32
C VAL A 297 -1.89 -3.97 -0.26
N ASP A 298 -1.50 -3.32 -1.34
CA ASP A 298 -2.45 -2.55 -2.12
C ASP A 298 -3.32 -3.50 -2.95
N SER A 299 -4.59 -3.21 -3.01
CA SER A 299 -5.56 -3.96 -3.79
C SER A 299 -6.60 -3.04 -4.41
N PHE A 300 -7.30 -3.52 -5.42
CA PHE A 300 -8.52 -2.90 -5.90
C PHE A 300 -9.72 -3.75 -5.49
N ALA A 301 -10.60 -3.18 -4.66
CA ALA A 301 -11.92 -3.73 -4.38
C ALA A 301 -12.91 -3.27 -5.44
N MET A 302 -13.77 -4.19 -5.90
CA MET A 302 -14.80 -3.92 -6.88
C MET A 302 -16.10 -3.55 -6.16
N PHE A 303 -16.70 -2.43 -6.57
CA PHE A 303 -17.94 -1.94 -5.97
C PHE A 303 -19.14 -2.39 -6.79
N GLU A 304 -20.30 -2.62 -6.14
CA GLU A 304 -21.54 -2.88 -6.85
C GLU A 304 -21.87 -1.73 -7.81
N VAL A 305 -22.05 -2.05 -9.09
CA VAL A 305 -22.35 -1.09 -10.15
C VAL A 305 -23.43 -1.62 -11.08
N ASP A 306 -24.24 -0.72 -11.59
CA ASP A 306 -25.22 -1.03 -12.63
C ASP A 306 -24.56 -1.04 -14.03
N GLY A 307 -24.98 -1.99 -14.86
CA GLY A 307 -24.64 -2.07 -16.28
C GLY A 307 -23.56 -3.11 -16.58
N THR A 308 -23.83 -3.86 -17.65
CA THR A 308 -22.98 -4.97 -18.13
C THR A 308 -21.56 -4.53 -18.52
N ASP A 309 -21.39 -3.31 -19.01
CA ASP A 309 -20.08 -2.79 -19.42
C ASP A 309 -19.18 -2.52 -18.22
N LYS A 310 -19.71 -1.97 -17.12
CA LYS A 310 -18.97 -1.77 -15.89
C LYS A 310 -18.63 -3.09 -15.20
N GLN A 311 -19.57 -4.04 -15.16
CA GLN A 311 -19.34 -5.39 -14.62
C GLN A 311 -18.27 -6.12 -15.43
N ALA A 312 -18.32 -6.04 -16.76
CA ALA A 312 -17.27 -6.57 -17.64
C ALA A 312 -15.92 -5.89 -17.38
N GLY A 313 -15.93 -4.58 -17.09
CA GLY A 313 -14.74 -3.82 -16.71
C GLY A 313 -14.11 -4.31 -15.40
N GLN A 314 -14.92 -4.65 -14.40
CA GLN A 314 -14.45 -5.21 -13.12
C GLN A 314 -13.75 -6.56 -13.30
N LEU A 315 -14.38 -7.47 -14.07
CA LEU A 315 -13.81 -8.79 -14.32
C LEU A 315 -12.50 -8.71 -15.10
N LEU A 316 -12.46 -7.86 -16.16
CA LEU A 316 -11.23 -7.63 -16.90
C LEU A 316 -10.14 -6.99 -16.02
N LEU A 317 -10.50 -6.03 -15.17
CA LEU A 317 -9.56 -5.37 -14.27
C LEU A 317 -8.97 -6.37 -13.27
N ALA A 318 -9.81 -7.20 -12.64
CA ALA A 318 -9.40 -8.25 -11.72
C ALA A 318 -8.44 -9.27 -12.37
N GLU A 319 -8.76 -9.73 -13.62
CA GLU A 319 -7.89 -10.62 -14.40
C GLU A 319 -6.51 -9.99 -14.63
N LEU A 320 -6.48 -8.72 -15.05
CA LEU A 320 -5.23 -8.01 -15.36
C LEU A 320 -4.38 -7.78 -14.12
N ILE A 321 -4.97 -7.33 -13.00
CA ILE A 321 -4.26 -7.01 -11.77
C ILE A 321 -3.48 -8.21 -11.24
N VAL A 322 -4.04 -9.41 -11.27
CA VAL A 322 -3.34 -10.61 -10.81
C VAL A 322 -2.55 -11.29 -11.94
N GLY A 323 -2.61 -10.76 -13.17
CA GLY A 323 -1.83 -11.25 -14.30
C GLY A 323 -0.31 -11.13 -14.09
N LYS A 324 0.49 -12.16 -14.50
CA LYS A 324 1.94 -12.18 -14.27
C LYS A 324 2.68 -10.98 -14.85
N ASN A 325 2.30 -10.53 -16.05
CA ASN A 325 2.96 -9.40 -16.71
C ASN A 325 2.74 -8.11 -15.92
N PHE A 326 1.50 -7.84 -15.55
CA PHE A 326 1.16 -6.68 -14.72
C PHE A 326 1.88 -6.73 -13.38
N GLN A 327 1.79 -7.84 -12.66
CA GLN A 327 2.47 -8.04 -11.36
C GLN A 327 3.98 -7.77 -11.45
N LYS A 328 4.62 -8.15 -12.55
CA LYS A 328 6.04 -7.86 -12.78
C LYS A 328 6.29 -6.38 -13.06
N VAL A 329 5.68 -5.86 -14.14
CA VAL A 329 6.02 -4.52 -14.65
C VAL A 329 5.57 -3.41 -13.69
N PHE A 330 4.38 -3.55 -13.09
CA PHE A 330 3.88 -2.62 -12.09
C PHE A 330 4.84 -2.53 -10.90
N ASN A 331 5.22 -3.68 -10.33
CA ASN A 331 6.03 -3.72 -9.12
C ASN A 331 7.48 -3.25 -9.34
N MET A 332 8.03 -3.46 -10.53
CA MET A 332 9.32 -2.86 -10.91
C MET A 332 9.27 -1.31 -10.92
N ASN A 333 8.15 -0.71 -11.33
CA ASN A 333 7.97 0.75 -11.29
C ASN A 333 7.61 1.26 -9.90
N LYS A 334 6.73 0.54 -9.18
CA LYS A 334 6.20 0.95 -7.86
C LYS A 334 7.24 0.82 -6.73
N GLY A 335 8.25 -0.03 -6.93
CA GLY A 335 9.27 -0.29 -5.93
C GLY A 335 8.97 -1.49 -5.03
N SER A 336 7.80 -2.05 -5.09
CA SER A 336 7.29 -3.18 -4.31
C SER A 336 7.68 -4.54 -4.89
N ILE A 337 7.16 -5.61 -4.32
CA ILE A 337 7.27 -6.97 -4.85
C ILE A 337 5.90 -7.51 -5.28
N PRO A 338 5.83 -8.47 -6.22
CA PRO A 338 4.58 -9.08 -6.65
C PRO A 338 3.83 -9.75 -5.50
N ALA A 339 2.50 -9.66 -5.51
CA ALA A 339 1.63 -10.43 -4.62
C ALA A 339 1.63 -11.93 -4.97
N ARG A 340 1.92 -12.27 -6.23
CA ARG A 340 2.03 -13.65 -6.72
C ARG A 340 3.41 -14.25 -6.42
N VAL A 341 3.44 -15.49 -5.94
CA VAL A 341 4.70 -16.21 -5.65
C VAL A 341 5.38 -16.83 -6.88
N ASP A 342 4.70 -16.89 -8.03
CA ASP A 342 5.17 -17.50 -9.27
C ASP A 342 5.67 -16.51 -10.33
N VAL A 343 5.87 -15.23 -9.93
CA VAL A 343 6.53 -14.21 -10.75
C VAL A 343 8.04 -14.32 -10.57
N VAL A 344 8.76 -14.45 -11.68
CA VAL A 344 10.23 -14.53 -11.66
C VAL A 344 10.82 -13.13 -11.44
N LEU A 345 11.71 -13.02 -10.44
CA LEU A 345 12.27 -11.73 -10.01
C LEU A 345 13.59 -11.36 -10.69
N ASN A 346 14.06 -12.09 -11.72
CA ASN A 346 15.39 -11.89 -12.34
C ASN A 346 15.64 -10.45 -12.84
N ASP A 347 14.59 -9.71 -13.21
CA ASP A 347 14.71 -8.34 -13.71
C ASP A 347 14.48 -7.29 -12.60
N PHE A 348 14.22 -7.73 -11.37
CA PHE A 348 14.07 -6.85 -10.22
C PHE A 348 15.42 -6.42 -9.66
N ASP A 349 15.44 -5.29 -8.97
CA ASP A 349 16.64 -4.73 -8.36
C ASP A 349 17.02 -5.44 -7.03
N LEU A 350 18.22 -5.10 -6.53
CA LEU A 350 18.76 -5.65 -5.29
C LEU A 350 17.81 -5.51 -4.10
N CYS A 351 17.17 -4.35 -3.92
CA CYS A 351 16.29 -4.10 -2.78
C CYS A 351 15.01 -4.97 -2.85
N ALA A 352 14.49 -5.21 -4.05
CA ALA A 352 13.35 -6.10 -4.24
C ALA A 352 13.73 -7.58 -3.95
N HIS A 353 14.92 -8.02 -4.31
CA HIS A 353 15.41 -9.35 -3.94
C HIS A 353 15.55 -9.53 -2.43
N ILE A 354 16.11 -8.53 -1.74
CA ILE A 354 16.17 -8.52 -0.26
C ILE A 354 14.75 -8.60 0.31
N SER A 355 13.83 -7.74 -0.17
CA SER A 355 12.44 -7.74 0.30
C SER A 355 11.77 -9.11 0.16
N ALA A 356 11.89 -9.75 -1.01
CA ALA A 356 11.27 -11.04 -1.26
C ALA A 356 11.86 -12.15 -0.39
N GLN A 357 13.18 -12.15 -0.16
CA GLN A 357 13.85 -13.11 0.70
C GLN A 357 13.45 -12.92 2.16
N ASP A 358 13.45 -11.69 2.65
CA ASP A 358 13.07 -11.37 4.03
C ASP A 358 11.59 -11.67 4.29
N MET A 359 10.70 -11.36 3.33
CA MET A 359 9.29 -11.75 3.42
C MET A 359 9.11 -13.26 3.57
N ALA A 360 9.81 -14.05 2.75
CA ALA A 360 9.75 -15.52 2.83
C ALA A 360 10.25 -16.04 4.18
N THR A 361 11.35 -15.48 4.68
CA THR A 361 11.92 -15.81 6.00
C THR A 361 10.94 -15.44 7.11
N SER A 362 10.42 -14.22 7.11
CA SER A 362 9.48 -13.72 8.13
C SER A 362 8.15 -14.46 8.13
N ASN A 363 7.68 -14.87 6.95
CA ASN A 363 6.50 -15.74 6.85
C ASN A 363 6.72 -17.12 7.47
N SER A 364 7.94 -17.67 7.36
CA SER A 364 8.26 -18.99 7.89
C SER A 364 8.47 -19.02 9.40
N ASN A 365 8.96 -17.93 9.99
CA ASN A 365 9.26 -17.81 11.43
C ASN A 365 8.20 -17.04 12.22
N GLY A 366 7.12 -16.57 11.58
CA GLY A 366 6.01 -15.85 12.23
C GLY A 366 6.27 -14.38 12.51
N SER A 367 7.32 -13.78 11.91
CA SER A 367 7.63 -12.35 12.04
C SER A 367 7.18 -11.51 10.83
N LEU A 368 6.32 -12.07 9.95
CA LEU A 368 5.62 -11.32 8.91
C LEU A 368 4.38 -10.67 9.54
N LEU A 369 4.38 -9.35 9.67
CA LEU A 369 3.41 -8.60 10.46
C LEU A 369 2.69 -7.58 9.60
N PRO A 370 1.35 -7.53 9.65
CA PRO A 370 0.59 -6.49 8.95
C PRO A 370 0.81 -5.12 9.59
N SER A 371 1.04 -4.10 8.77
CA SER A 371 1.21 -2.72 9.22
C SER A 371 -0.10 -2.15 9.77
N TYR A 372 -0.08 -1.57 10.97
CA TYR A 372 -1.23 -0.82 11.46
C TYR A 372 -1.30 0.58 10.82
N ALA A 373 -0.15 1.22 10.61
CA ALA A 373 -0.07 2.55 10.03
C ALA A 373 -0.60 2.61 8.59
N HIS A 374 -0.55 1.47 7.88
CA HIS A 374 -1.02 1.36 6.49
C HIS A 374 -2.32 0.55 6.35
N GLY A 375 -3.08 0.41 7.44
CA GLY A 375 -4.42 -0.16 7.42
C GLY A 375 -4.48 -1.64 7.07
N MET A 376 -3.44 -2.43 7.43
CA MET A 376 -3.44 -3.88 7.25
C MET A 376 -3.81 -4.66 8.52
N ALA A 377 -3.53 -4.10 9.71
CA ALA A 377 -3.70 -4.79 10.98
C ALA A 377 -5.04 -4.49 11.66
N LEU A 378 -5.48 -3.23 11.61
CA LEU A 378 -6.57 -2.69 12.42
C LEU A 378 -7.63 -2.01 11.56
N ARG A 379 -8.87 -1.92 12.08
CA ARG A 379 -9.93 -1.09 11.50
C ARG A 379 -9.56 0.40 11.59
N GLY A 380 -10.14 1.21 10.70
CA GLY A 380 -9.80 2.62 10.57
C GLY A 380 -9.88 3.43 11.85
N ALA A 381 -10.89 3.19 12.71
CA ALA A 381 -11.03 3.88 14.00
C ALA A 381 -9.88 3.59 14.97
N GLN A 382 -9.43 2.35 15.04
CA GLN A 382 -8.35 1.92 15.94
C GLN A 382 -6.99 2.42 15.46
N SER A 383 -6.70 2.26 14.17
CA SER A 383 -5.44 2.75 13.59
C SER A 383 -5.35 4.29 13.65
N GLY A 384 -6.45 4.99 13.42
CA GLY A 384 -6.54 6.44 13.57
C GLY A 384 -6.27 6.91 15.00
N ALA A 385 -6.88 6.23 15.99
CA ALA A 385 -6.67 6.56 17.40
C ALA A 385 -5.19 6.44 17.84
N ILE A 386 -4.48 5.42 17.35
CA ILE A 386 -3.03 5.26 17.60
C ILE A 386 -2.25 6.36 16.89
N THR A 387 -2.53 6.59 15.61
CA THR A 387 -1.86 7.58 14.77
C THR A 387 -1.98 9.00 15.34
N ASP A 388 -3.15 9.38 15.86
CA ASP A 388 -3.38 10.69 16.48
C ASP A 388 -2.47 10.91 17.69
N VAL A 389 -2.30 9.90 18.56
CA VAL A 389 -1.41 9.99 19.71
C VAL A 389 0.07 10.08 19.29
N VAL A 390 0.48 9.26 18.32
CA VAL A 390 1.84 9.27 17.77
C VAL A 390 2.16 10.65 17.21
N THR A 391 1.27 11.20 16.37
CA THR A 391 1.44 12.53 15.76
C THR A 391 1.45 13.63 16.80
N ALA A 392 0.58 13.57 17.81
CA ALA A 392 0.56 14.54 18.91
C ALA A 392 1.89 14.53 19.69
N HIS A 393 2.43 13.35 20.01
CA HIS A 393 3.73 13.23 20.69
C HIS A 393 4.87 13.74 19.78
N PHE A 394 4.92 13.33 18.54
CA PHE A 394 6.00 13.72 17.60
C PHE A 394 6.06 15.23 17.37
N ASN A 395 4.92 15.92 17.38
CA ASN A 395 4.79 17.34 17.03
C ASN A 395 4.62 18.28 18.24
N SER A 396 4.78 17.79 19.49
CA SER A 396 4.66 18.59 20.70
C SER A 396 5.72 18.23 21.73
N ASP A 397 5.69 18.86 22.92
CA ASP A 397 6.56 18.55 24.07
C ASP A 397 5.92 17.50 25.01
N MET A 398 4.91 16.75 24.54
CA MET A 398 4.27 15.68 25.30
C MET A 398 5.32 14.66 25.77
N SER A 399 5.34 14.31 27.05
CA SER A 399 6.26 13.29 27.54
C SER A 399 5.89 11.90 27.01
N SER A 400 6.87 10.99 26.96
CA SER A 400 6.61 9.59 26.51
C SER A 400 5.64 8.87 27.45
N ASN A 401 5.67 9.16 28.74
CA ASN A 401 4.71 8.61 29.69
C ASN A 401 3.29 9.13 29.45
N ASP A 402 3.11 10.44 29.20
CA ASP A 402 1.79 11.00 28.87
C ASP A 402 1.27 10.44 27.55
N ALA A 403 2.15 10.22 26.56
CA ALA A 403 1.79 9.60 25.29
C ALA A 403 1.30 8.16 25.47
N VAL A 404 1.96 7.37 26.33
CA VAL A 404 1.54 5.99 26.66
C VAL A 404 0.17 6.00 27.37
N GLU A 405 -0.05 6.89 28.36
CA GLU A 405 -1.36 7.01 29.01
C GLU A 405 -2.45 7.41 28.02
N MET A 406 -2.15 8.33 27.10
CA MET A 406 -3.08 8.78 26.07
C MET A 406 -3.37 7.65 25.06
N LEU A 407 -2.35 6.87 24.67
CA LEU A 407 -2.48 5.72 23.78
C LEU A 407 -3.44 4.68 24.34
N VAL A 408 -3.27 4.27 25.59
CA VAL A 408 -4.16 3.30 26.25
C VAL A 408 -5.61 3.80 26.26
N LYS A 409 -5.82 5.09 26.56
CA LYS A 409 -7.17 5.69 26.57
C LYS A 409 -7.77 5.77 25.17
N ALA A 410 -6.98 6.18 24.17
CA ALA A 410 -7.42 6.31 22.80
C ALA A 410 -7.84 4.95 22.19
N VAL A 411 -7.03 3.93 22.40
CA VAL A 411 -7.32 2.55 21.97
C VAL A 411 -8.59 2.04 22.65
N ALA A 412 -8.73 2.19 23.97
CA ALA A 412 -9.92 1.75 24.71
C ALA A 412 -11.21 2.43 24.23
N ASN A 413 -11.14 3.68 23.77
CA ASN A 413 -12.29 4.41 23.25
C ASN A 413 -12.64 4.06 21.77
N SER A 414 -11.73 3.40 21.05
CA SER A 414 -11.92 3.00 19.65
C SER A 414 -12.41 1.56 19.46
N MET A 415 -12.48 0.80 20.55
CA MET A 415 -12.98 -0.59 20.59
C MET A 415 -14.51 -0.62 20.76
#